data_d4de8c7ed940e7090a65968e3aeb5738
#
_entry.id   d4de8c7ed940e7090a65968e3aeb5738
#
_cell.length_a   1.000
_cell.length_b   1.000
_cell.length_c   1.000
_cell.angle_alpha   90.00
_cell.angle_beta   90.00
_cell.angle_gamma   90.00
#
_symmetry.space_group_name_H-M   'P 1'
#
loop_
_entity.id
_entity.type
_entity.pdbx_description
1 polymer ?
#
loop_
_entity_poly.entity_id
_entity_poly.type
_entity_poly.pdbx_seq_one_letter_code
_entity_poly.pdbx_strand_id
1 'polypeptide(L)'
;SQPDPVPVLVRQADIARADADFLDELATEIDPRDARSLAASPIALARRAVRQWLSGDHPPDAATVERVLAVARGEVAATDVGEGQSVRRSQQRLSVFPTTKPVTSE
;
A
#
# COMPACT_ATOMS: atom_id res chain seq x y z
N SER A 1 -1.46 41.74 -16.64
CA SER A 1 -1.52 40.67 -17.48
C SER A 1 -1.95 39.41 -16.81
N GLN A 2 -2.79 38.78 -17.43
CA GLN A 2 -3.47 37.71 -16.88
C GLN A 2 -3.04 36.43 -17.43
N PRO A 3 -2.89 35.45 -16.60
CA PRO A 3 -2.55 34.14 -17.11
C PRO A 3 -3.67 33.60 -17.93
N ASP A 4 -3.28 32.97 -18.99
CA ASP A 4 -4.21 32.22 -19.79
C ASP A 4 -4.80 31.09 -18.99
N PRO A 5 -6.06 30.73 -19.24
CA PRO A 5 -6.62 29.56 -18.60
C PRO A 5 -5.92 28.27 -19.00
N VAL A 6 -5.45 28.20 -20.24
CA VAL A 6 -4.82 26.96 -20.68
C VAL A 6 -3.56 26.64 -19.90
N PRO A 7 -2.62 27.58 -19.72
CA PRO A 7 -1.48 27.27 -18.86
C PRO A 7 -1.86 26.93 -17.45
N VAL A 8 -2.94 27.52 -16.92
CA VAL A 8 -3.37 27.21 -15.57
C VAL A 8 -3.83 25.75 -15.49
N LEU A 9 -4.59 25.29 -16.48
CA LEU A 9 -5.04 23.90 -16.47
C LEU A 9 -3.88 22.93 -16.58
N VAL A 10 -2.92 23.23 -17.43
CA VAL A 10 -1.73 22.38 -17.56
C VAL A 10 -0.96 22.36 -16.26
N ARG A 11 -0.85 23.52 -15.62
CA ARG A 11 -0.16 23.58 -14.35
C ARG A 11 -0.82 22.75 -13.29
N GLN A 12 -2.15 22.69 -13.27
CA GLN A 12 -2.84 21.87 -12.31
C GLN A 12 -2.53 20.39 -12.51
N ALA A 13 -2.45 19.96 -13.75
CA ALA A 13 -2.10 18.56 -14.02
C ALA A 13 -0.68 18.28 -13.56
N ASP A 14 0.25 19.19 -13.77
CA ASP A 14 1.63 19.01 -13.32
C ASP A 14 1.70 18.98 -11.80
N ILE A 15 0.95 19.83 -11.13
CA ILE A 15 0.92 19.86 -9.68
C ILE A 15 0.41 18.54 -9.13
N ALA A 16 -0.66 18.02 -9.73
CA ALA A 16 -1.20 16.75 -9.27
C ALA A 16 -0.21 15.61 -9.42
N ARG A 17 0.55 15.61 -10.52
CA ARG A 17 1.56 14.59 -10.73
C ARG A 17 2.70 14.74 -9.75
N ALA A 18 3.14 15.96 -9.50
CA ALA A 18 4.20 16.21 -8.54
C ALA A 18 3.78 15.81 -7.13
N ASP A 19 2.53 16.06 -6.78
CA ASP A 19 2.01 15.65 -5.48
C ASP A 19 2.04 14.13 -5.33
N ALA A 20 1.65 13.42 -6.38
CA ALA A 20 1.66 11.97 -6.34
C ALA A 20 3.09 11.45 -6.18
N ASP A 21 4.04 12.02 -6.91
CA ASP A 21 5.43 11.62 -6.80
C ASP A 21 5.98 11.90 -5.41
N PHE A 22 5.63 13.05 -4.85
CA PHE A 22 6.07 13.42 -3.51
C PHE A 22 5.51 12.44 -2.48
N LEU A 23 4.24 12.08 -2.60
CA LEU A 23 3.64 11.12 -1.67
C LEU A 23 4.27 9.75 -1.81
N ASP A 24 4.60 9.35 -3.03
CA ASP A 24 5.29 8.07 -3.23
C ASP A 24 6.67 8.08 -2.56
N GLU A 25 7.38 9.19 -2.65
CA GLU A 25 8.68 9.31 -1.99
C GLU A 25 8.53 9.24 -0.48
N LEU A 26 7.55 9.95 0.07
CA LEU A 26 7.31 9.89 1.51
C LEU A 26 6.95 8.47 1.94
N ALA A 27 6.20 7.77 1.11
CA ALA A 27 5.79 6.42 1.46
C ALA A 27 6.97 5.47 1.53
N THR A 28 8.05 5.73 0.78
CA THR A 28 9.21 4.84 0.84
C THR A 28 9.91 4.89 2.20
N GLU A 29 9.63 5.92 3.00
CA GLU A 29 10.22 6.01 4.32
C GLU A 29 9.44 5.22 5.36
N ILE A 30 8.28 4.71 5.01
CA ILE A 30 7.50 3.87 5.90
C ILE A 30 7.92 2.43 5.67
N ASP A 31 8.25 1.72 6.75
CA ASP A 31 8.52 0.28 6.64
C ASP A 31 7.16 -0.42 6.59
N PRO A 32 6.77 -0.96 5.43
CA PRO A 32 5.44 -1.57 5.32
C PRO A 32 5.31 -2.85 6.11
N ARG A 33 6.42 -3.40 6.60
CA ARG A 33 6.37 -4.57 7.44
C ARG A 33 6.23 -4.23 8.91
N ASP A 34 6.30 -2.94 9.25
CA ASP A 34 6.09 -2.50 10.62
C ASP A 34 4.61 -2.11 10.76
N ALA A 35 3.84 -2.97 11.42
CA ALA A 35 2.40 -2.75 11.56
C ALA A 35 2.09 -1.43 12.25
N ARG A 36 2.89 -1.07 13.24
CA ARG A 36 2.69 0.19 13.95
C ARG A 36 2.87 1.38 13.04
N SER A 37 3.94 1.37 12.24
CA SER A 37 4.22 2.48 11.33
C SER A 37 3.10 2.64 10.32
N LEU A 38 2.62 1.52 9.77
CA LEU A 38 1.51 1.59 8.83
C LEU A 38 0.26 2.15 9.49
N ALA A 39 -0.07 1.65 10.68
CA ALA A 39 -1.28 2.07 11.35
C ALA A 39 -1.23 3.52 11.77
N ALA A 40 -0.05 4.03 12.08
CA ALA A 40 0.12 5.41 12.53
C ALA A 40 0.27 6.40 11.39
N SER A 41 0.52 5.93 10.18
CA SER A 41 0.76 6.83 9.05
C SER A 41 -0.54 7.35 8.47
N PRO A 42 -0.53 8.53 7.84
CA PRO A 42 -1.69 8.95 7.08
C PRO A 42 -2.09 7.89 6.07
N ILE A 43 -3.38 7.73 5.89
CA ILE A 43 -3.89 6.61 5.10
C ILE A 43 -3.36 6.66 3.66
N ALA A 44 -3.21 7.85 3.10
CA ALA A 44 -2.70 7.96 1.72
C ALA A 44 -1.29 7.41 1.61
N LEU A 45 -0.46 7.64 2.61
CA LEU A 45 0.91 7.15 2.62
C LEU A 45 0.95 5.66 2.92
N ALA A 46 0.12 5.21 3.86
CA ALA A 46 0.08 3.80 4.21
C ALA A 46 -0.35 2.96 3.01
N ARG A 47 -1.33 3.43 2.25
CA ARG A 47 -1.76 2.72 1.05
C ARG A 47 -0.65 2.60 0.02
N ARG A 48 0.10 3.68 -0.16
CA ARG A 48 1.21 3.66 -1.11
C ARG A 48 2.32 2.73 -0.64
N ALA A 49 2.62 2.74 0.64
CA ALA A 49 3.66 1.87 1.17
C ALA A 49 3.31 0.41 0.97
N VAL A 50 2.06 0.03 1.22
CA VAL A 50 1.63 -1.35 1.01
C VAL A 50 1.73 -1.71 -0.47
N ARG A 51 1.28 -0.79 -1.34
CA ARG A 51 1.32 -1.06 -2.77
C ARG A 51 2.74 -1.23 -3.26
N GLN A 52 3.66 -0.39 -2.79
CA GLN A 52 5.07 -0.51 -3.17
C GLN A 52 5.66 -1.84 -2.69
N TRP A 53 5.30 -2.23 -1.48
CA TRP A 53 5.82 -3.46 -0.90
C TRP A 53 5.35 -4.70 -1.67
N LEU A 54 4.10 -4.71 -2.05
CA LEU A 54 3.51 -5.89 -2.68
C LEU A 54 3.52 -5.84 -4.20
N SER A 55 4.14 -4.82 -4.77
CA SER A 55 4.25 -4.73 -6.22
C SER A 55 5.23 -5.76 -6.70
N GLY A 56 4.73 -6.74 -7.41
CA GLY A 56 5.56 -7.74 -8.04
C GLY A 56 5.20 -7.72 -9.50
N ASP A 57 4.85 -8.89 -10.02
CA ASP A 57 4.37 -8.96 -11.39
C ASP A 57 3.07 -8.21 -11.54
N HIS A 58 2.24 -8.20 -10.50
CA HIS A 58 0.96 -7.52 -10.52
C HIS A 58 0.82 -6.72 -9.24
N PRO A 59 0.58 -5.41 -9.34
CA PRO A 59 0.35 -4.64 -8.14
C PRO A 59 -0.96 -5.03 -7.49
N PRO A 60 -1.06 -4.92 -6.17
CA PRO A 60 -2.30 -5.26 -5.49
C PRO A 60 -3.40 -4.26 -5.84
N ASP A 61 -4.64 -4.73 -5.88
CA ASP A 61 -5.75 -3.82 -6.11
C ASP A 61 -6.11 -3.09 -4.80
N ALA A 62 -7.03 -2.14 -4.90
CA ALA A 62 -7.38 -1.32 -3.76
C ALA A 62 -7.94 -2.15 -2.61
N ALA A 63 -8.76 -3.15 -2.93
CA ALA A 63 -9.35 -3.98 -1.88
C ALA A 63 -8.28 -4.75 -1.13
N THR A 64 -7.28 -5.27 -1.85
CA THR A 64 -6.18 -5.99 -1.23
C THR A 64 -5.39 -5.06 -0.31
N VAL A 65 -5.11 -3.85 -0.77
CA VAL A 65 -4.39 -2.88 0.05
C VAL A 65 -5.14 -2.60 1.35
N GLU A 66 -6.46 -2.42 1.26
CA GLU A 66 -7.25 -2.15 2.47
C GLU A 66 -7.23 -3.33 3.42
N ARG A 67 -7.26 -4.56 2.88
CA ARG A 67 -7.20 -5.73 3.74
C ARG A 67 -5.86 -5.85 4.46
N VAL A 68 -4.77 -5.49 3.77
CA VAL A 68 -3.45 -5.50 4.42
C VAL A 68 -3.40 -4.45 5.53
N LEU A 69 -3.98 -3.28 5.30
CA LEU A 69 -4.02 -2.27 6.33
C LEU A 69 -4.85 -2.72 7.53
N ALA A 70 -5.91 -3.50 7.30
CA ALA A 70 -6.68 -4.06 8.39
C ALA A 70 -5.81 -5.02 9.23
N VAL A 71 -4.95 -5.79 8.58
CA VAL A 71 -4.00 -6.64 9.31
C VAL A 71 -3.07 -5.76 10.15
N ALA A 72 -2.56 -4.69 9.56
CA ALA A 72 -1.64 -3.80 10.28
C ALA A 72 -2.31 -3.18 11.51
N ARG A 73 -3.59 -2.85 11.40
CA ARG A 73 -4.31 -2.26 12.52
C ARG A 73 -4.75 -3.27 13.56
N GLY A 74 -4.54 -4.55 13.30
CA GLY A 74 -4.92 -5.58 14.25
C GLY A 74 -6.37 -6.00 14.15
N GLU A 75 -7.08 -5.58 13.11
CA GLU A 75 -8.47 -5.94 12.93
C GLU A 75 -8.64 -7.39 12.52
N VAL A 76 -7.67 -7.90 11.77
CA VAL A 76 -7.60 -9.31 11.42
C VAL A 76 -6.16 -9.76 11.54
N ALA A 77 -5.95 -11.05 11.70
CA ALA A 77 -4.60 -11.57 11.91
C ALA A 77 -3.85 -11.77 10.59
N ALA A 78 -4.56 -12.02 9.52
CA ALA A 78 -3.94 -12.32 8.23
C ALA A 78 -4.94 -12.09 7.12
N THR A 79 -4.44 -11.93 5.90
CA THR A 79 -5.29 -11.79 4.74
C THR A 79 -4.57 -12.34 3.52
N ASP A 80 -5.35 -12.81 2.56
CA ASP A 80 -4.85 -13.26 1.27
C ASP A 80 -4.56 -12.04 0.41
N VAL A 81 -3.41 -12.04 -0.25
CA VAL A 81 -3.04 -10.91 -1.11
C VAL A 81 -2.91 -11.32 -2.57
N GLY A 82 -3.36 -12.52 -2.89
CA GLY A 82 -3.33 -12.98 -4.27
C GLY A 82 -2.04 -13.71 -4.58
N GLU A 83 -2.01 -14.32 -5.75
CA GLU A 83 -0.83 -15.01 -6.25
C GLU A 83 -0.30 -16.06 -5.30
N GLY A 84 -1.20 -16.68 -4.55
CA GLY A 84 -0.81 -17.73 -3.63
C GLY A 84 -0.06 -17.24 -2.43
N GLN A 85 -0.26 -15.99 -2.03
CA GLN A 85 0.45 -15.42 -0.90
C GLN A 85 -0.53 -14.79 0.08
N SER A 86 -0.11 -14.74 1.34
CA SER A 86 -0.85 -14.12 2.41
C SER A 86 0.05 -13.21 3.22
N VAL A 87 -0.54 -12.17 3.81
CA VAL A 87 0.17 -11.30 4.74
C VAL A 87 -0.36 -11.60 6.13
N ARG A 88 0.53 -11.74 7.08
CA ARG A 88 0.19 -12.07 8.46
C ARG A 88 0.93 -11.12 9.41
N ARG A 89 0.29 -10.77 10.50
CA ARG A 89 0.90 -9.93 11.51
C ARG A 89 1.32 -10.79 12.71
N SER A 90 2.54 -10.57 13.16
CA SER A 90 3.05 -11.22 14.36
C SER A 90 3.96 -10.24 15.06
N GLN A 91 3.67 -9.92 16.31
CA GLN A 91 4.49 -9.04 17.12
C GLN A 91 4.76 -7.70 16.44
N GLN A 92 3.71 -7.10 15.89
CA GLN A 92 3.76 -5.80 15.23
C GLN A 92 4.54 -5.82 13.93
N ARG A 93 4.80 -7.00 13.37
CA ARG A 93 5.47 -7.12 12.08
C ARG A 93 4.56 -7.85 11.11
N LEU A 94 4.58 -7.38 9.87
CA LEU A 94 3.87 -8.04 8.79
C LEU A 94 4.85 -8.85 7.98
N SER A 95 4.42 -10.02 7.56
CA SER A 95 5.24 -10.91 6.75
C SER A 95 4.40 -11.51 5.66
N VAL A 96 5.02 -11.79 4.53
CA VAL A 96 4.37 -12.45 3.41
C VAL A 96 4.74 -13.92 3.45
N PHE A 97 3.73 -14.77 3.37
CA PHE A 97 3.91 -16.20 3.37
C PHE A 97 3.17 -16.79 2.19
N PRO A 98 3.64 -17.91 1.66
CA PRO A 98 2.84 -18.64 0.68
C PRO A 98 1.54 -19.07 1.34
N THR A 99 0.45 -18.95 0.61
CA THR A 99 -0.84 -19.44 1.08
C THR A 99 -0.80 -20.94 0.93
N THR A 100 -0.46 -21.66 1.99
CA THR A 100 -0.42 -23.10 1.90
C THR A 100 -1.80 -23.63 2.10
N LYS A 101 -2.27 -24.30 1.09
CA LYS A 101 -3.45 -25.07 1.28
C LYS A 101 -3.03 -26.30 1.96
N PRO A 102 -3.64 -26.56 2.98
CA PRO A 102 -3.29 -27.79 3.65
C PRO A 102 -3.64 -28.93 2.78
N VAL A 103 -3.60 -29.34 2.34
CA VAL A 103 -3.92 -30.19 1.74
C VAL A 103 -3.55 -31.01 1.36
N THR A 104 -3.26 -30.90 1.22
CA THR A 104 -2.91 -31.33 0.91
C THR A 104 -2.98 -32.18 0.94
N SER A 105 -3.38 -32.52 0.92
CA SER A 105 -3.38 -33.10 1.00
C SER A 105 -3.46 -33.78 0.77
N GLU A 106 -3.59 -34.01 0.48
CA GLU A 106 -3.59 -34.63 0.42
C GLU A 106 -3.64 -35.05 0.60
#